data_3224fa0011e913bcc669f3d3893edd74
#
_entry.id   3224fa0011e913bcc669f3d3893edd74
#
_cell.length_a   1.000
_cell.length_b   1.000
_cell.length_c   1.000
_cell.angle_alpha   90.00
_cell.angle_beta   90.00
_cell.angle_gamma   90.00
#
_symmetry.space_group_name_H-M   'P 1'
#
loop_
_entity.id
_entity.type
_entity.pdbx_description
1 polymer ?
#
loop_
_entity_poly.entity_id
_entity_poly.type
_entity_poly.pdbx_seq_one_letter_code
_entity_poly.pdbx_strand_id
1 'polypeptide(L)' 'MSGQQNLQRPLDALGKAVNSPVLIKLKGEREFRGILKSFDLHMNLVLNDAEELEKGEIMRRLGTVLIRGDNIVYISP' A
#
# COMPACT_ATOMS: atom_id res chain seq x y z
N MET A 1 -22.60 -20.12 6.52
CA MET A 1 -22.32 -19.90 6.16
C MET A 1 -22.04 -19.39 5.59
N SER A 2 -21.83 -19.29 5.76
CA SER A 2 -21.59 -18.92 5.36
C SER A 2 -21.06 -18.53 4.61
N GLY A 3 -20.79 -18.36 4.42
CA GLY A 3 -20.29 -18.20 3.88
C GLY A 3 -19.77 -17.48 3.26
N GLN A 4 -19.81 -17.20 3.25
CA GLN A 4 -19.29 -16.57 2.77
C GLN A 4 -18.62 -15.95 2.40
N GLN A 5 -18.69 -16.00 2.23
CA GLN A 5 -18.06 -15.50 2.04
C GLN A 5 -17.61 -14.37 1.65
N ASN A 6 -17.13 -13.95 1.89
CA ASN A 6 -16.45 -12.68 1.76
C ASN A 6 -15.13 -12.84 1.09
N LEU A 7 -15.16 -13.42 -0.03
CA LEU A 7 -13.96 -13.58 -0.81
C LEU A 7 -13.76 -12.31 -1.61
N GLN A 8 -13.05 -11.34 -1.01
CA GLN A 8 -12.69 -10.14 -1.73
C GLN A 8 -11.58 -10.46 -2.71
N ARG A 9 -11.71 -9.98 -3.93
CA ARG A 9 -10.63 -10.02 -4.88
C ARG A 9 -9.57 -9.00 -4.44
N PRO A 10 -8.28 -9.27 -4.72
CA PRO A 10 -7.24 -8.31 -4.32
C PRO A 10 -7.48 -6.89 -4.80
N LEU A 11 -7.94 -6.70 -6.04
CA LEU A 11 -8.18 -5.36 -6.55
C LEU A 11 -9.37 -4.70 -5.89
N ASP A 12 -10.37 -5.50 -5.47
CA ASP A 12 -11.50 -4.94 -4.74
C ASP A 12 -11.07 -4.43 -3.37
N ALA A 13 -10.25 -5.21 -2.68
CA ALA A 13 -9.72 -4.80 -1.38
C ALA A 13 -8.90 -3.52 -1.51
N LEU A 14 -8.08 -3.45 -2.54
CA LEU A 14 -7.25 -2.28 -2.77
C LEU A 14 -8.12 -1.07 -3.11
N GLY A 15 -9.17 -1.28 -3.91
CA GLY A 15 -10.09 -0.20 -4.25
C GLY A 15 -10.75 0.43 -3.04
N LYS A 16 -11.05 -0.38 -2.02
CA LYS A 16 -11.65 0.12 -0.78
C LYS A 16 -10.66 0.95 0.03
N ALA A 17 -9.37 0.75 -0.19
CA ALA A 17 -8.34 1.46 0.56
C ALA A 17 -7.99 2.81 -0.07
N VAL A 18 -8.53 3.14 -1.25
CA VAL A 18 -8.26 4.42 -1.89
C VAL A 18 -8.73 5.55 -0.98
N ASN A 19 -7.88 6.56 -0.85
CA ASN A 19 -8.05 7.73 0.02
C ASN A 19 -7.92 7.39 1.51
N SER A 20 -7.37 6.22 1.83
CA SER A 20 -7.14 5.80 3.20
C SER A 20 -5.65 5.55 3.44
N PRO A 21 -5.21 5.63 4.71
CA PRO A 21 -3.82 5.30 5.02
C PRO A 21 -3.54 3.82 4.77
N VAL A 22 -2.38 3.54 4.21
CA VAL A 22 -1.93 2.17 3.99
C VAL A 22 -0.47 2.06 4.42
N LEU A 23 -0.07 0.85 4.80
CA LEU A 23 1.32 0.50 5.06
C LEU A 23 1.76 -0.47 3.98
N ILE A 24 2.90 -0.20 3.38
CA ILE A 24 3.40 -0.99 2.27
C ILE A 24 4.79 -1.52 2.62
N LYS A 25 4.92 -2.83 2.59
CA LYS A 25 6.19 -3.49 2.81
C LYS A 25 6.85 -3.77 1.47
N LEU A 26 8.08 -3.32 1.32
CA LEU A 26 8.86 -3.55 0.10
C LEU A 26 9.94 -4.58 0.37
N LYS A 27 10.50 -5.13 -0.71
CA LYS A 27 11.67 -5.98 -0.62
C LYS A 27 12.80 -5.21 0.05
N GLY A 28 13.61 -5.91 0.82
CA GLY A 28 14.77 -5.29 1.48
C GLY A 28 14.44 -4.55 2.76
N GLU A 29 13.38 -4.93 3.44
CA GLU A 29 13.02 -4.40 4.76
C GLU A 29 12.63 -2.93 4.77
N ARG A 30 12.33 -2.36 3.62
CA ARG A 30 11.83 -0.99 3.53
C ARG A 30 10.32 -1.01 3.62
N GLU A 31 9.78 0.02 4.25
CA GLU A 31 8.34 0.20 4.36
C GLU A 31 7.98 1.63 4.02
N PHE A 32 6.79 1.80 3.47
CA PHE A 32 6.23 3.13 3.23
C PHE A 32 4.84 3.16 3.83
N ARG A 33 4.46 4.32 4.32
CA ARG A 33 3.09 4.54 4.76
C ARG A 33 2.61 5.85 4.17
N GLY A 34 1.34 5.90 3.83
CA GLY A 34 0.77 7.12 3.25
C GLY A 34 -0.66 6.89 2.84
N ILE A 35 -1.22 7.88 2.18
CA ILE A 35 -2.59 7.80 1.69
C ILE A 35 -2.57 7.23 0.28
N LEU A 36 -3.26 6.10 0.08
CA LEU A 36 -3.34 5.50 -1.24
C LEU A 36 -4.24 6.34 -2.12
N LYS A 37 -3.70 6.85 -3.22
CA LYS A 37 -4.48 7.69 -4.13
C LYS A 37 -4.93 6.93 -5.36
N SER A 38 -4.11 6.05 -5.90
CA SER A 38 -4.48 5.28 -7.07
C SER A 38 -3.59 4.05 -7.19
N PHE A 39 -4.03 3.13 -8.04
CA PHE A 39 -3.27 1.92 -8.32
C PHE A 39 -3.69 1.41 -9.71
N ASP A 40 -2.88 0.53 -10.27
CA ASP A 40 -3.21 -0.10 -11.55
C ASP A 40 -3.16 -1.62 -11.43
N LEU A 41 -3.39 -2.29 -12.56
CA LEU A 41 -3.47 -3.75 -12.61
C LEU A 41 -2.12 -4.42 -12.29
N HIS A 42 -1.04 -3.69 -12.42
CA HIS A 42 0.30 -4.19 -12.10
C HIS A 42 0.69 -3.91 -10.67
N MET A 43 -0.26 -3.41 -9.88
CA MET A 43 -0.06 -3.06 -8.48
C MET A 43 0.93 -1.92 -8.28
N ASN A 44 1.11 -1.08 -9.31
CA ASN A 44 1.81 0.18 -9.10
C ASN A 44 0.89 1.09 -8.31
N LEU A 45 1.45 1.81 -7.35
CA LEU A 45 0.67 2.60 -6.42
C LEU A 45 1.14 4.05 -6.40
N VAL A 46 0.20 4.96 -6.19
CA VAL A 46 0.52 6.35 -5.89
C VAL A 46 0.08 6.62 -4.46
N LEU A 47 1.01 7.10 -3.64
CA LEU A 47 0.73 7.52 -2.28
C LEU A 47 0.94 9.02 -2.13
N ASN A 48 0.07 9.66 -1.37
CA ASN A 48 0.28 11.03 -0.91
C ASN A 48 0.69 11.01 0.55
N ASP A 49 1.36 12.08 0.97
CA ASP A 49 1.83 12.22 2.34
C ASP A 49 2.63 10.99 2.77
N ALA A 50 3.47 10.52 1.87
CA ALA A 50 4.20 9.28 2.08
C ALA A 50 5.36 9.50 3.05
N GLU A 51 5.59 8.48 3.88
CA GLU A 51 6.72 8.42 4.78
C GLU A 51 7.46 7.11 4.55
N GLU A 52 8.76 7.19 4.48
CA GLU A 52 9.60 5.99 4.39
C GLU A 52 10.00 5.59 5.80
N LEU A 53 9.78 4.31 6.10
CA LEU A 53 10.06 3.77 7.43
C LEU A 53 11.11 2.69 7.33
N GLU A 54 11.92 2.59 8.38
CA GLU A 54 12.85 1.49 8.54
C GLU A 54 12.78 1.04 9.98
N LYS A 55 12.45 -0.23 10.19
CA LYS A 55 12.30 -0.81 11.53
C LYS A 55 11.36 0.02 12.40
N GLY A 56 10.29 0.50 11.80
CA GLY A 56 9.26 1.26 12.51
C GLY A 56 9.56 2.73 12.72
N GLU A 57 10.73 3.20 12.31
CA GLU A 57 11.10 4.61 12.46
C GLU A 57 10.96 5.36 11.15
N ILE A 58 10.48 6.59 11.24
CA ILE A 58 10.36 7.44 10.06
C ILE A 58 11.73 7.90 9.65
N MET A 59 12.14 7.50 8.45
CA MET A 59 13.43 7.90 7.89
C MET A 59 13.31 9.16 7.05
N ARG A 60 12.22 9.30 6.31
CA ARG A 60 12.01 10.46 5.45
C ARG A 60 10.53 10.68 5.22
N ARG A 61 10.16 11.95 5.03
CA ARG A 61 8.83 12.33 4.58
C ARG A 61 8.96 12.77 3.13
N LEU A 62 8.18 12.15 2.25
CA LEU A 62 8.41 12.26 0.81
C LEU A 62 7.30 12.95 0.03
N GLY A 63 6.12 13.14 0.60
CA GLY A 63 5.02 13.71 -0.15
C GLY A 63 4.40 12.66 -1.09
N THR A 64 4.34 12.95 -2.38
CA THR A 64 3.75 12.01 -3.35
C THR A 64 4.82 11.04 -3.85
N VAL A 65 4.52 9.75 -3.78
CA VAL A 65 5.46 8.70 -4.17
C VAL A 65 4.76 7.71 -5.07
N LEU A 66 5.47 7.29 -6.11
CA LEU A 66 5.03 6.20 -6.97
C LEU A 66 5.81 4.95 -6.55
N ILE A 67 5.09 3.90 -6.23
CA ILE A 67 5.70 2.62 -5.83
C ILE A 67 5.40 1.58 -6.88
N ARG A 68 6.44 0.91 -7.37
CA ARG A 68 6.27 -0.11 -8.39
C ARG A 68 5.82 -1.42 -7.75
N GLY A 69 4.83 -2.04 -8.39
CA GLY A 69 4.23 -3.26 -7.85
C GLY A 69 5.20 -4.41 -7.70
N ASP A 70 6.20 -4.49 -8.57
CA ASP A 70 7.14 -5.62 -8.55
C ASP A 70 8.06 -5.60 -7.32
N ASN A 71 8.05 -4.53 -6.54
CA ASN A 71 8.83 -4.45 -5.32
C ASN A 71 7.99 -4.67 -4.06
N ILE A 72 6.69 -4.81 -4.20
CA ILE A 72 5.79 -4.88 -3.05
C ILE A 72 5.71 -6.31 -2.53
N VAL A 73 5.91 -6.47 -1.22
CA VAL A 73 5.70 -7.74 -0.55
C VAL A 73 4.26 -7.84 -0.04
N TYR A 74 3.77 -6.79 0.63
CA TYR A 74 2.37 -6.73 1.03
C TYR A 74 1.94 -5.28 1.22
N ILE A 75 0.61 -5.10 1.21
CA ILE A 75 -0.04 -3.83 1.49
C ILE A 75 -1.03 -4.09 2.62
N SER A 76 -0.94 -3.27 3.66
CA SER A 76 -1.85 -3.37 4.79
C SER A 76 -2.68 -2.09 4.88
N PRO A 77 -3.98 -2.19 4.65
CA PRO A 77 -4.85 -1.03 4.76
C PRO A 77 -5.03 -0.57 6.19
#